data_7fed861f250abe9c91e4d9a870321c9c
#
_entry.id   7fed861f250abe9c91e4d9a870321c9c
#
_cell.length_a   1.000
_cell.length_b   1.000
_cell.length_c   1.000
_cell.angle_alpha   90.00
_cell.angle_beta   90.00
_cell.angle_gamma   90.00
#
_symmetry.space_group_name_H-M   'P 1'
#
loop_
_entity.id
_entity.type
_entity.pdbx_description
1 polymer ?
#
loop_
_entity_poly.entity_id
_entity_poly.type
_entity_poly.pdbx_seq_one_letter_code
_entity_poly.pdbx_strand_id
1 'polypeptide(L)' 'METIVEIYDALKDHFMRECKMTEDQFDNKVILNNDVLVVDNLTIKQIGDKTINCSNNEPIYLDQIFAQIC' A
#
# COMPACT_ATOMS: atom_id res chain seq x y z
N MET A 1 -2.82 14.05 6.22
CA MET A 1 -1.77 13.11 6.65
C MET A 1 -2.19 11.70 6.28
N GLU A 2 -1.35 11.01 5.52
CA GLU A 2 -1.68 9.66 5.06
C GLU A 2 -1.22 8.64 6.09
N THR A 3 -2.13 7.80 6.56
CA THR A 3 -1.79 6.67 7.40
C THR A 3 -1.74 5.41 6.56
N ILE A 4 -1.14 4.35 7.11
CA ILE A 4 -1.05 3.08 6.38
C ILE A 4 -2.43 2.48 6.11
N VAL A 5 -3.39 2.74 6.99
CA VAL A 5 -4.78 2.29 6.80
C VAL A 5 -5.44 3.04 5.65
N GLU A 6 -5.21 4.34 5.56
CA GLU A 6 -5.74 5.15 4.45
C GLU A 6 -5.13 4.70 3.12
N ILE A 7 -3.85 4.38 3.11
CA ILE A 7 -3.17 3.86 1.93
C ILE A 7 -3.77 2.51 1.53
N TYR A 8 -4.00 1.64 2.49
CA TYR A 8 -4.64 0.33 2.25
C TYR A 8 -6.01 0.49 1.62
N ASP A 9 -6.85 1.37 2.17
CA ASP A 9 -8.20 1.60 1.65
C ASP A 9 -8.15 2.19 0.23
N ALA A 10 -7.24 3.11 -0.02
CA ALA A 10 -7.06 3.71 -1.34
C ALA A 10 -6.59 2.68 -2.37
N LEU A 11 -5.68 1.79 -1.97
CA LEU A 11 -5.21 0.71 -2.83
C LEU A 11 -6.34 -0.26 -3.16
N LYS A 12 -7.15 -0.60 -2.17
CA LYS A 12 -8.27 -1.50 -2.38
C LYS A 12 -9.25 -0.93 -3.41
N ASP A 13 -9.62 0.34 -3.24
CA ASP A 13 -10.50 1.02 -4.18
C ASP A 13 -9.90 1.05 -5.59
N HIS A 14 -8.62 1.39 -5.67
CA HIS A 14 -7.91 1.47 -6.96
C HIS A 14 -7.85 0.13 -7.66
N PHE A 15 -7.43 -0.92 -6.98
CA PHE A 15 -7.30 -2.23 -7.60
C PHE A 15 -8.63 -2.83 -8.02
N MET A 16 -9.67 -2.66 -7.20
CA MET A 16 -10.98 -3.19 -7.53
C MET A 16 -11.66 -2.41 -8.65
N ARG A 17 -11.41 -1.12 -8.73
CA ARG A 17 -12.04 -0.24 -9.71
C ARG A 17 -11.26 -0.15 -11.01
N GLU A 18 -9.95 0.09 -10.93
CA GLU A 18 -9.11 0.33 -12.11
C GLU A 18 -8.52 -0.95 -12.68
N CYS A 19 -8.09 -1.85 -11.80
CA CYS A 19 -7.47 -3.11 -12.21
C CYS A 19 -8.47 -4.28 -12.22
N LYS A 20 -9.70 -4.03 -11.80
CA LYS A 20 -10.81 -5.00 -11.81
C LYS A 20 -10.47 -6.29 -11.05
N MET A 21 -9.73 -6.16 -9.97
CA MET A 21 -9.43 -7.29 -9.10
C MET A 21 -10.65 -7.68 -8.28
N THR A 22 -10.77 -8.97 -8.00
CA THR A 22 -11.71 -9.44 -7.00
C THR A 22 -11.14 -9.18 -5.61
N GLU A 23 -12.01 -9.22 -4.59
CA GLU A 23 -11.58 -9.04 -3.21
C GLU A 23 -10.54 -10.10 -2.80
N ASP A 24 -10.74 -11.35 -3.23
CA ASP A 24 -9.79 -12.41 -2.93
C ASP A 24 -8.42 -12.18 -3.56
N GLN A 25 -8.41 -11.70 -4.80
CA GLN A 25 -7.16 -11.37 -5.48
C GLN A 25 -6.44 -10.22 -4.79
N PHE A 26 -7.18 -9.21 -4.35
CA PHE A 26 -6.62 -8.10 -3.60
C PHE A 26 -6.03 -8.57 -2.27
N ASP A 27 -6.76 -9.39 -1.54
CA ASP A 27 -6.32 -9.89 -0.24
C ASP A 27 -5.04 -10.73 -0.34
N ASN A 28 -4.84 -11.41 -1.46
CA ASN A 28 -3.62 -12.18 -1.71
C ASN A 28 -2.44 -11.29 -2.11
N LYS A 29 -2.72 -10.15 -2.72
CA LYS A 29 -1.69 -9.25 -3.24
C LYS A 29 -1.24 -8.23 -2.21
N VAL A 30 -2.17 -7.72 -1.41
CA VAL A 30 -1.94 -6.64 -0.45
C VAL A 30 -2.23 -7.14 0.95
N ILE A 31 -1.22 -7.11 1.81
CA ILE A 31 -1.33 -7.62 3.18
C ILE A 31 -1.04 -6.48 4.15
N LEU A 32 -2.01 -6.19 5.00
CA LEU A 32 -1.85 -5.21 6.07
C LEU A 32 -1.68 -5.95 7.39
N ASN A 33 -0.55 -5.73 8.07
CA ASN A 33 -0.24 -6.38 9.34
C ASN A 33 0.28 -5.33 10.31
N ASN A 34 -0.55 -4.90 11.25
CA ASN A 34 -0.26 -3.83 12.20
C ASN A 34 0.16 -2.55 11.46
N ASP A 35 1.42 -2.15 11.59
CA ASP A 35 1.97 -0.94 10.99
C ASP A 35 2.67 -1.20 9.65
N VAL A 36 2.58 -2.42 9.13
CA VAL A 36 3.30 -2.82 7.93
C VAL A 36 2.32 -3.19 6.83
N LEU A 37 2.53 -2.66 5.65
CA LEU A 37 1.74 -2.96 4.46
C LEU A 37 2.66 -3.56 3.40
N VAL A 38 2.31 -4.76 2.93
CA VAL A 38 3.09 -5.44 1.89
C VAL A 38 2.26 -5.50 0.61
N VAL A 39 2.81 -4.97 -0.48
CA VAL A 39 2.17 -4.96 -1.79
C VAL A 39 3.19 -5.52 -2.78
N ASP A 40 3.02 -6.78 -3.21
CA ASP A 40 4.00 -7.47 -4.06
C ASP A 40 5.40 -7.42 -3.43
N ASN A 41 6.33 -6.73 -4.08
CA ASN A 41 7.70 -6.58 -3.59
C ASN A 41 7.91 -5.33 -2.76
N LEU A 42 6.87 -4.54 -2.58
CA LEU A 42 6.95 -3.27 -1.87
C LEU A 42 6.50 -3.47 -0.42
N THR A 43 7.35 -3.13 0.53
CA THR A 43 7.04 -3.17 1.95
C THR A 43 7.07 -1.76 2.51
N ILE A 44 5.96 -1.35 3.11
CA ILE A 44 5.79 0.00 3.64
C ILE A 44 5.49 -0.11 5.12
N LYS A 45 6.13 0.74 5.91
CA LYS A 45 5.93 0.79 7.35
C LYS A 45 5.54 2.19 7.78
N GLN A 46 4.62 2.29 8.71
CA GLN A 46 4.27 3.56 9.32
C GLN A 46 5.15 3.83 10.53
N ILE A 47 5.81 4.98 10.53
CA ILE A 47 6.63 5.43 11.63
C ILE A 47 6.13 6.83 12.01
N GLY A 48 5.45 6.92 13.17
CA GLY A 48 4.82 8.15 13.58
C GLY A 48 3.72 8.57 12.60
N ASP A 49 3.86 9.70 11.98
CA ASP A 49 2.91 10.23 11.00
C ASP A 49 3.36 10.06 9.55
N LYS A 50 4.40 9.25 9.33
CA LYS A 50 4.98 9.04 8.00
C LYS A 50 4.92 7.59 7.60
N THR A 51 4.81 7.35 6.30
CA THR A 51 4.92 6.01 5.71
C THR A 51 6.26 5.91 4.99
N ILE A 52 7.00 4.87 5.32
CA ILE A 52 8.39 4.70 4.88
C ILE A 52 8.49 3.43 4.04
N ASN A 53 9.16 3.54 2.90
CA ASN A 53 9.51 2.37 2.09
C ASN A 53 10.66 1.64 2.77
N CYS A 54 10.44 0.39 3.17
CA CYS A 54 11.44 -0.37 3.94
C CYS A 54 12.68 -0.72 3.13
N SER A 55 12.60 -0.71 1.80
CA SER A 55 13.74 -1.10 0.99
C SER A 55 14.82 -0.02 0.91
N ASN A 56 14.46 1.25 1.06
CA ASN A 56 15.41 2.35 0.99
C ASN A 56 15.31 3.33 2.16
N ASN A 57 14.42 3.09 3.11
CA ASN A 57 14.18 3.93 4.28
C ASN A 57 13.76 5.36 3.94
N GLU A 58 13.16 5.56 2.78
CA GLU A 58 12.70 6.88 2.37
C GLU A 58 11.19 6.98 2.46
N PRO A 59 10.65 8.18 2.73
CA PRO A 59 9.20 8.37 2.72
C PRO A 59 8.62 7.99 1.37
N ILE A 60 7.46 7.35 1.39
CA ILE A 60 6.75 7.00 0.18
C ILE A 60 5.31 7.48 0.30
N TYR A 61 4.77 8.01 -0.79
CA TYR A 61 3.43 8.55 -0.84
C TYR A 61 2.57 7.74 -1.79
N LEU A 62 1.27 7.92 -1.69
CA LEU A 62 0.30 7.12 -2.42
C LEU A 62 0.55 7.14 -3.94
N ASP A 63 0.87 8.29 -4.48
CA ASP A 63 1.17 8.44 -5.91
C ASP A 63 2.33 7.55 -6.34
N GLN A 64 3.35 7.49 -5.50
CA GLN A 64 4.54 6.68 -5.78
C GLN A 64 4.22 5.20 -5.71
N ILE A 65 3.36 4.82 -4.79
CA ILE A 65 2.92 3.43 -4.67
C ILE A 65 2.15 3.02 -5.93
N PHE A 66 1.22 3.83 -6.38
CA PHE A 66 0.45 3.55 -7.59
C PHE A 66 1.36 3.45 -8.82
N ALA A 67 2.39 4.28 -8.90
CA ALA A 67 3.32 4.25 -10.02
C ALA A 67 4.13 2.95 -10.08
N GLN A 68 4.37 2.31 -8.94
CA GLN A 68 5.18 1.10 -8.88
C GLN A 68 4.38 -0.19 -9.10
N ILE A 69 3.09 -0.18 -8.78
CA ILE A 69 2.32 -1.42 -8.72
C ILE A 69 1.20 -1.52 -9.75
N CYS A 70 0.99 -0.49 -10.52
CA CYS A 70 -0.12 -0.52 -11.50
C CYS A 70 0.26 0.09 -12.87
#